data_ae47849226e09ac199764d0bff78ed71
#
_entry.id   ae47849226e09ac199764d0bff78ed71
#
_cell.length_a   1.000
_cell.length_b   1.000
_cell.length_c   1.000
_cell.angle_alpha   90.00
_cell.angle_beta   90.00
_cell.angle_gamma   90.00
#
_symmetry.space_group_name_H-M   'P 1'
#
loop_
_entity.id
_entity.type
_entity.pdbx_description
1 polymer ?
#
loop_
_entity_poly.entity_id
_entity_poly.type
_entity_poly.pdbx_seq_one_letter_code
_entity_poly.pdbx_strand_id
1 'polypeptide(L)'
;MNYDLQLAIRPGQNLSIAKYDHYHDDLQYLLSAIKQNDRKVILWNHARGFLLDYLSENYVSSEGKSGQVFRKPGEALRFIINRPQTGVDYILEDFHHFIGSKESIHPNVGEIRALVKELSHVFKTREQSIFFFIPSSYQLPSELIPFFQSIHKKDTHKTNLLDKYGVLLNSPEKIRTTKPLIGCDNYILRLTQVLSQMEINNPLLIGHPGVGKTAIVEGFARELHNGFVPDCLKGKMLYHLSLNSIVAGTRYRGDFEDRLEGLMKEVLDLKDQIIIFIDEIHIILTAGSAEGAMSAGEILKPVLSRGEFPCIGATTFADTKVFENDRALARRFKKITIHEPSPEETFRILKGVAKCFEKYHQVKIKEIALMAAIEESIEVMKDEYLPGKAIALLDSAAAYCKMSNAAVVDEDDILEEIERMTA
;
A
#
# COMPACT_ATOMS: atom_id res chain seq x y z
N MET A 1 -6.16 0.41 5.25
CA MET A 1 -6.92 1.46 5.96
C MET A 1 -7.72 0.81 7.07
N ASN A 2 -7.54 1.16 8.33
CA ASN A 2 -8.29 0.57 9.44
C ASN A 2 -8.87 1.69 10.29
N TYR A 3 -10.18 1.60 10.62
CA TYR A 3 -10.75 2.42 11.67
C TYR A 3 -10.19 1.96 13.02
N ASP A 4 -9.81 2.90 13.89
CA ASP A 4 -9.40 2.56 15.27
C ASP A 4 -10.63 2.31 16.13
N LEU A 5 -11.14 1.07 16.07
CA LEU A 5 -12.30 0.65 16.84
C LEU A 5 -11.98 0.34 18.30
N GLN A 6 -10.71 0.22 18.68
CA GLN A 6 -10.36 -0.03 20.09
C GLN A 6 -10.80 1.10 21.03
N LEU A 7 -10.91 2.32 20.50
CA LEU A 7 -11.45 3.46 21.23
C LEU A 7 -12.98 3.50 21.20
N ALA A 8 -13.64 3.01 20.13
CA ALA A 8 -15.07 3.11 19.90
C ALA A 8 -15.91 2.06 20.63
N ILE A 9 -15.30 0.95 21.08
CA ILE A 9 -15.97 -0.17 21.74
C ILE A 9 -15.73 -0.15 23.27
N ARG A 10 -15.40 1.01 23.83
CA ARG A 10 -15.24 1.13 25.28
C ARG A 10 -16.61 1.26 25.97
N PRO A 11 -16.86 0.56 27.10
CA PRO A 11 -18.07 0.75 27.89
C PRO A 11 -18.25 2.23 28.25
N GLY A 12 -19.40 2.81 27.90
CA GLY A 12 -19.75 4.17 28.27
C GLY A 12 -19.66 5.25 27.19
N GLN A 13 -19.11 4.97 26.01
CA GLN A 13 -19.07 5.91 24.88
C GLN A 13 -19.41 5.17 23.59
N ASN A 14 -20.69 4.93 23.35
CA ASN A 14 -21.13 4.01 22.31
C ASN A 14 -21.72 4.69 21.06
N LEU A 15 -21.73 6.04 20.99
CA LEU A 15 -22.06 6.77 19.77
C LEU A 15 -20.79 7.28 19.11
N SER A 16 -20.56 6.82 17.90
CA SER A 16 -19.35 7.12 17.15
C SER A 16 -19.65 7.71 15.77
N ILE A 17 -18.81 8.63 15.32
CA ILE A 17 -18.85 9.17 13.98
C ILE A 17 -17.70 8.54 13.18
N ALA A 18 -18.05 7.82 12.11
CA ALA A 18 -17.13 7.34 11.10
C ALA A 18 -17.27 8.19 9.83
N LYS A 19 -16.23 8.94 9.51
CA LYS A 19 -16.22 9.81 8.33
C LYS A 19 -15.69 9.08 7.10
N TYR A 20 -16.30 9.32 5.93
CA TYR A 20 -15.86 8.75 4.66
C TYR A 20 -15.49 9.82 3.63
N ASP A 21 -14.52 9.50 2.78
CA ASP A 21 -14.17 10.24 1.57
C ASP A 21 -14.57 9.42 0.33
N HIS A 22 -14.37 8.08 0.41
CA HIS A 22 -14.76 7.11 -0.61
C HIS A 22 -15.77 6.14 -0.02
N TYR A 23 -17.06 6.37 -0.28
CA TYR A 23 -18.18 5.70 0.36
C TYR A 23 -18.05 4.16 0.40
N HIS A 24 -17.87 3.51 -0.74
CA HIS A 24 -17.84 2.04 -0.82
C HIS A 24 -16.65 1.43 -0.08
N ASP A 25 -15.46 1.96 -0.30
CA ASP A 25 -14.23 1.43 0.30
C ASP A 25 -14.25 1.63 1.82
N ASP A 26 -14.63 2.82 2.25
CA ASP A 26 -14.69 3.19 3.65
C ASP A 26 -15.76 2.39 4.42
N LEU A 27 -16.90 2.11 3.79
CA LEU A 27 -17.94 1.26 4.38
C LEU A 27 -17.46 -0.19 4.53
N GLN A 28 -16.79 -0.76 3.53
CA GLN A 28 -16.22 -2.09 3.59
C GLN A 28 -15.16 -2.21 4.68
N TYR A 29 -14.32 -1.18 4.86
CA TYR A 29 -13.33 -1.13 5.94
C TYR A 29 -13.99 -1.08 7.32
N LEU A 30 -15.02 -0.25 7.50
CA LEU A 30 -15.76 -0.16 8.76
C LEU A 30 -16.43 -1.50 9.10
N LEU A 31 -17.09 -2.13 8.13
CA LEU A 31 -17.72 -3.43 8.27
C LEU A 31 -16.70 -4.52 8.64
N SER A 32 -15.55 -4.54 7.97
CA SER A 32 -14.49 -5.52 8.22
C SER A 32 -13.92 -5.37 9.64
N ALA A 33 -13.70 -4.13 10.08
CA ALA A 33 -13.16 -3.83 11.39
C ALA A 33 -14.13 -4.23 12.52
N ILE A 34 -15.45 -4.04 12.34
CA ILE A 34 -16.47 -4.46 13.32
C ILE A 34 -16.57 -6.00 13.36
N LYS A 35 -16.56 -6.67 12.19
CA LYS A 35 -16.63 -8.14 12.09
C LYS A 35 -15.43 -8.84 12.73
N GLN A 36 -14.24 -8.24 12.72
CA GLN A 36 -13.05 -8.80 13.39
C GLN A 36 -13.24 -8.97 14.92
N ASN A 37 -14.20 -8.27 15.52
CA ASN A 37 -14.55 -8.37 16.94
C ASN A 37 -15.72 -9.34 17.22
N ASP A 38 -16.04 -10.23 16.27
CA ASP A 38 -17.14 -11.24 16.38
C ASP A 38 -18.52 -10.63 16.68
N ARG A 39 -18.77 -9.40 16.19
CA ARG A 39 -20.03 -8.67 16.40
C ARG A 39 -20.86 -8.65 15.12
N LYS A 40 -22.18 -8.77 15.29
CA LYS A 40 -23.13 -8.62 14.19
C LYS A 40 -23.35 -7.15 13.89
N VAL A 41 -23.49 -6.82 12.61
CA VAL A 41 -23.74 -5.45 12.16
C VAL A 41 -25.11 -5.36 11.51
N ILE A 42 -25.89 -4.38 11.95
CA ILE A 42 -27.16 -3.98 11.32
C ILE A 42 -26.94 -2.61 10.70
N LEU A 43 -27.09 -2.54 9.39
CA LEU A 43 -26.96 -1.31 8.63
C LEU A 43 -28.36 -0.71 8.40
N TRP A 44 -28.49 0.61 8.53
CA TRP A 44 -29.68 1.36 8.21
C TRP A 44 -29.39 2.46 7.21
N ASN A 45 -30.29 2.59 6.21
CA ASN A 45 -30.35 3.78 5.37
C ASN A 45 -31.80 4.18 5.09
N HIS A 46 -32.00 5.43 4.67
CA HIS A 46 -33.34 5.99 4.44
C HIS A 46 -34.09 5.27 3.30
N ALA A 47 -33.40 4.77 2.30
CA ALA A 47 -34.02 4.14 1.15
C ALA A 47 -34.57 2.73 1.44
N ARG A 48 -33.81 1.96 2.25
CA ARG A 48 -34.04 0.52 2.46
C ARG A 48 -34.50 0.17 3.88
N GLY A 49 -34.24 1.02 4.88
CA GLY A 49 -34.45 0.71 6.30
C GLY A 49 -33.31 -0.14 6.87
N PHE A 50 -33.61 -1.04 7.84
CA PHE A 50 -32.60 -1.91 8.44
C PHE A 50 -32.28 -3.14 7.59
N LEU A 51 -30.99 -3.40 7.38
CA LEU A 51 -30.44 -4.54 6.68
C LEU A 51 -29.58 -5.36 7.64
N LEU A 52 -29.81 -6.67 7.73
CA LEU A 52 -29.08 -7.58 8.62
C LEU A 52 -27.74 -8.00 8.01
N ASP A 53 -27.67 -8.05 6.68
CA ASP A 53 -26.45 -8.34 5.93
C ASP A 53 -26.48 -7.54 4.64
N TYR A 54 -25.57 -6.60 4.53
CA TYR A 54 -25.49 -5.71 3.38
C TYR A 54 -25.22 -6.45 2.05
N LEU A 55 -24.53 -7.59 2.13
CA LEU A 55 -24.16 -8.36 0.93
C LEU A 55 -25.27 -9.29 0.44
N SER A 56 -26.17 -9.73 1.34
CA SER A 56 -27.26 -10.67 1.01
C SER A 56 -28.61 -9.98 0.84
N GLU A 57 -28.71 -8.66 1.00
CA GLU A 57 -29.95 -7.88 0.97
C GLU A 57 -31.07 -8.38 1.94
N ASN A 58 -30.66 -9.11 2.99
CA ASN A 58 -31.60 -9.59 4.00
C ASN A 58 -32.07 -8.47 4.91
N TYR A 59 -33.37 -8.20 4.88
CA TYR A 59 -33.99 -7.19 5.72
C TYR A 59 -34.27 -7.72 7.14
N VAL A 60 -34.10 -6.87 8.14
CA VAL A 60 -34.55 -7.18 9.50
C VAL A 60 -36.06 -7.16 9.51
N SER A 61 -36.72 -8.35 9.47
CA SER A 61 -38.15 -8.44 9.71
C SER A 61 -38.42 -8.09 11.18
N SER A 62 -39.35 -7.14 11.43
CA SER A 62 -39.94 -6.99 12.76
C SER A 62 -40.72 -8.27 13.06
N GLU A 63 -40.26 -9.08 14.01
CA GLU A 63 -41.07 -10.20 14.50
C GLU A 63 -42.45 -9.69 14.88
N GLY A 64 -43.47 -10.06 14.10
CA GLY A 64 -44.85 -10.03 14.47
C GLY A 64 -45.71 -8.87 14.03
N LYS A 65 -45.63 -8.37 12.84
CA LYS A 65 -46.72 -7.84 12.01
C LYS A 65 -46.15 -7.15 10.78
N SER A 66 -46.43 -7.70 9.60
CA SER A 66 -46.31 -7.09 8.26
C SER A 66 -45.24 -6.01 8.08
N GLY A 67 -44.06 -6.38 7.63
CA GLY A 67 -43.23 -5.58 6.71
C GLY A 67 -42.97 -4.09 6.96
N GLN A 68 -42.99 -3.60 8.19
CA GLN A 68 -42.61 -2.22 8.48
C GLN A 68 -41.10 -2.07 8.42
N VAL A 69 -40.65 -1.66 7.23
CA VAL A 69 -39.29 -1.21 7.02
C VAL A 69 -39.19 0.18 7.66
N PHE A 70 -38.48 0.32 8.80
CA PHE A 70 -38.28 1.62 9.47
C PHE A 70 -37.40 2.53 8.60
N ARG A 71 -38.02 3.19 7.63
CA ARG A 71 -37.31 4.11 6.71
C ARG A 71 -37.17 5.51 7.30
N LYS A 72 -38.10 5.93 8.16
CA LYS A 72 -38.04 7.25 8.77
C LYS A 72 -36.97 7.28 9.87
N PRO A 73 -36.10 8.30 9.89
CA PRO A 73 -34.96 8.35 10.82
C PRO A 73 -35.40 8.35 12.30
N GLY A 74 -36.48 9.06 12.65
CA GLY A 74 -37.01 9.06 14.01
C GLY A 74 -37.54 7.69 14.46
N GLU A 75 -38.21 6.95 13.57
CA GLU A 75 -38.69 5.58 13.86
C GLU A 75 -37.50 4.62 14.02
N ALA A 76 -36.46 4.76 13.21
CA ALA A 76 -35.24 3.97 13.31
C ALA A 76 -34.52 4.18 14.65
N LEU A 77 -34.34 5.42 15.09
CA LEU A 77 -33.72 5.72 16.38
C LEU A 77 -34.56 5.17 17.55
N ARG A 78 -35.90 5.34 17.55
CA ARG A 78 -36.79 4.76 18.57
C ARG A 78 -36.75 3.24 18.59
N PHE A 79 -36.66 2.59 17.42
CA PHE A 79 -36.46 1.14 17.33
C PHE A 79 -35.19 0.71 18.05
N ILE A 80 -34.06 1.37 17.77
CA ILE A 80 -32.78 1.08 18.41
C ILE A 80 -32.82 1.33 19.92
N ILE A 81 -33.46 2.45 20.36
CA ILE A 81 -33.64 2.78 21.80
C ILE A 81 -34.40 1.69 22.54
N ASN A 82 -35.50 1.19 21.96
CA ASN A 82 -36.43 0.28 22.61
C ASN A 82 -36.02 -1.21 22.53
N ARG A 83 -34.97 -1.54 21.73
CA ARG A 83 -34.58 -2.95 21.50
C ARG A 83 -33.13 -3.21 21.90
N PRO A 84 -32.84 -3.49 23.18
CA PRO A 84 -31.51 -3.90 23.58
C PRO A 84 -31.19 -5.27 22.99
N GLN A 85 -30.08 -5.35 22.21
CA GLN A 85 -29.57 -6.61 21.69
C GLN A 85 -28.09 -6.71 22.07
N THR A 86 -27.65 -7.84 22.64
CA THR A 86 -26.24 -8.08 22.94
C THR A 86 -25.50 -8.52 21.67
N GLY A 87 -24.26 -8.05 21.49
CA GLY A 87 -23.39 -8.47 20.38
C GLY A 87 -23.79 -7.90 19.01
N VAL A 88 -24.60 -6.83 18.95
CA VAL A 88 -25.05 -6.19 17.72
C VAL A 88 -24.67 -4.71 17.72
N ASP A 89 -24.01 -4.27 16.67
CA ASP A 89 -23.70 -2.87 16.41
C ASP A 89 -24.53 -2.34 15.23
N TYR A 90 -24.76 -1.03 15.22
CA TYR A 90 -25.54 -0.37 14.17
C TYR A 90 -24.67 0.58 13.38
N ILE A 91 -24.85 0.59 12.03
CA ILE A 91 -24.31 1.62 11.14
C ILE A 91 -25.48 2.40 10.55
N LEU A 92 -25.49 3.71 10.76
CA LEU A 92 -26.49 4.63 10.22
C LEU A 92 -25.85 5.41 9.06
N GLU A 93 -26.17 5.01 7.83
CA GLU A 93 -25.65 5.63 6.61
C GLU A 93 -26.35 6.96 6.33
N ASP A 94 -25.55 7.95 5.93
CA ASP A 94 -25.98 9.26 5.49
C ASP A 94 -26.96 9.98 6.44
N PHE A 95 -26.91 9.64 7.73
CA PHE A 95 -27.79 10.17 8.76
C PHE A 95 -27.61 11.67 8.99
N HIS A 96 -26.52 12.26 8.45
CA HIS A 96 -26.24 13.69 8.50
C HIS A 96 -27.33 14.55 7.85
N HIS A 97 -28.02 14.05 6.84
CA HIS A 97 -29.16 14.73 6.21
C HIS A 97 -30.30 15.04 7.19
N PHE A 98 -30.42 14.26 8.26
CA PHE A 98 -31.51 14.36 9.24
C PHE A 98 -31.10 15.06 10.53
N ILE A 99 -29.81 15.09 10.85
CA ILE A 99 -29.29 15.81 12.03
C ILE A 99 -29.23 17.32 11.75
N GLY A 100 -29.13 17.72 10.50
CA GLY A 100 -29.09 19.10 10.01
C GLY A 100 -27.70 19.76 10.18
N SER A 101 -27.36 20.60 9.21
CA SER A 101 -26.24 21.53 9.27
C SER A 101 -26.76 22.93 9.60
N LYS A 102 -25.87 23.93 9.65
CA LYS A 102 -26.25 25.34 9.77
C LYS A 102 -27.19 25.81 8.63
N GLU A 103 -27.20 25.09 7.50
CA GLU A 103 -27.89 25.46 6.26
C GLU A 103 -29.05 24.54 5.88
N SER A 104 -29.24 23.41 6.56
CA SER A 104 -30.27 22.41 6.22
C SER A 104 -31.43 22.41 7.20
N ILE A 105 -32.64 22.71 6.72
CA ILE A 105 -33.89 22.71 7.49
C ILE A 105 -34.69 21.44 7.15
N HIS A 106 -34.39 20.32 7.79
CA HIS A 106 -35.30 19.17 7.78
C HIS A 106 -36.42 19.43 8.82
N PRO A 107 -37.70 19.22 8.49
CA PRO A 107 -38.83 19.59 9.39
C PRO A 107 -38.79 18.94 10.77
N ASN A 108 -38.11 17.80 10.94
CA ASN A 108 -38.06 17.05 12.20
C ASN A 108 -36.65 17.07 12.86
N VAL A 109 -35.78 18.00 12.50
CA VAL A 109 -34.39 18.07 13.02
C VAL A 109 -34.35 18.12 14.55
N GLY A 110 -35.23 18.91 15.18
CA GLY A 110 -35.28 19.04 16.64
C GLY A 110 -35.61 17.72 17.36
N GLU A 111 -36.59 16.98 16.84
CA GLU A 111 -36.96 15.66 17.34
C GLU A 111 -35.81 14.65 17.18
N ILE A 112 -35.18 14.60 16.01
CA ILE A 112 -34.09 13.69 15.71
C ILE A 112 -32.88 13.97 16.64
N ARG A 113 -32.55 15.26 16.84
CA ARG A 113 -31.47 15.65 17.76
C ARG A 113 -31.78 15.24 19.21
N ALA A 114 -33.02 15.37 19.65
CA ALA A 114 -33.45 14.89 20.97
C ALA A 114 -33.28 13.38 21.10
N LEU A 115 -33.69 12.59 20.10
CA LEU A 115 -33.51 11.15 20.07
C LEU A 115 -32.03 10.73 20.04
N VAL A 116 -31.16 11.45 19.35
CA VAL A 116 -29.70 11.21 19.38
C VAL A 116 -29.12 11.44 20.77
N LYS A 117 -29.57 12.50 21.50
CA LYS A 117 -29.17 12.73 22.88
C LYS A 117 -29.68 11.63 23.82
N GLU A 118 -30.91 11.18 23.64
CA GLU A 118 -31.49 10.05 24.38
C GLU A 118 -30.69 8.75 24.14
N LEU A 119 -30.35 8.45 22.87
CA LEU A 119 -29.48 7.32 22.54
C LEU A 119 -28.16 7.37 23.33
N SER A 120 -27.54 8.53 23.45
CA SER A 120 -26.25 8.65 24.15
C SER A 120 -26.38 8.28 25.63
N HIS A 121 -27.52 8.54 26.27
CA HIS A 121 -27.80 8.15 27.66
C HIS A 121 -28.09 6.66 27.80
N VAL A 122 -28.93 6.12 26.90
CA VAL A 122 -29.31 4.69 26.89
C VAL A 122 -28.12 3.79 26.62
N PHE A 123 -27.25 4.18 25.73
CA PHE A 123 -26.10 3.38 25.30
C PHE A 123 -24.90 3.41 26.27
N LYS A 124 -24.88 4.29 27.26
CA LYS A 124 -23.86 4.27 28.33
C LYS A 124 -23.80 2.96 29.11
N THR A 125 -24.91 2.25 29.18
CA THR A 125 -25.05 1.00 29.94
C THR A 125 -25.15 -0.24 29.05
N ARG A 126 -25.07 -0.07 27.73
CA ARG A 126 -25.18 -1.17 26.75
C ARG A 126 -23.84 -1.53 26.16
N GLU A 127 -23.68 -2.81 25.83
CA GLU A 127 -22.52 -3.32 25.06
C GLU A 127 -22.70 -3.17 23.54
N GLN A 128 -23.52 -2.21 23.12
CA GLN A 128 -23.81 -1.95 21.70
C GLN A 128 -23.19 -0.63 21.30
N SER A 129 -22.72 -0.54 20.04
CA SER A 129 -22.21 0.70 19.46
C SER A 129 -23.04 1.14 18.25
N ILE A 130 -23.12 2.44 18.05
CA ILE A 130 -23.78 3.05 16.90
C ILE A 130 -22.77 3.91 16.18
N PHE A 131 -22.58 3.62 14.89
CA PHE A 131 -21.70 4.34 14.00
C PHE A 131 -22.51 5.19 13.03
N PHE A 132 -22.37 6.50 13.13
CA PHE A 132 -22.91 7.42 12.14
C PHE A 132 -21.90 7.55 11.02
N PHE A 133 -22.20 6.95 9.87
CA PHE A 133 -21.35 6.95 8.70
C PHE A 133 -21.71 8.14 7.81
N ILE A 134 -20.84 9.17 7.80
CA ILE A 134 -21.11 10.48 7.23
C ILE A 134 -19.93 11.01 6.41
N PRO A 135 -20.16 11.90 5.41
CA PRO A 135 -19.08 12.50 4.61
C PRO A 135 -18.06 13.26 5.46
N SER A 136 -16.78 13.23 5.09
CA SER A 136 -15.71 13.97 5.78
C SER A 136 -15.93 15.48 5.75
N SER A 137 -16.60 16.00 4.72
CA SER A 137 -16.96 17.42 4.59
C SER A 137 -18.04 17.89 5.56
N TYR A 138 -18.81 16.95 6.17
CA TYR A 138 -19.90 17.32 7.07
C TYR A 138 -19.39 17.74 8.45
N GLN A 139 -19.89 18.88 8.92
CA GLN A 139 -19.63 19.39 10.27
C GLN A 139 -20.82 19.13 11.18
N LEU A 140 -20.58 18.42 12.28
CA LEU A 140 -21.61 18.14 13.27
C LEU A 140 -22.07 19.44 13.96
N PRO A 141 -23.39 19.59 14.24
CA PRO A 141 -23.87 20.69 15.07
C PRO A 141 -23.18 20.72 16.43
N SER A 142 -22.75 21.89 16.87
CA SER A 142 -21.96 22.06 18.11
C SER A 142 -22.64 21.46 19.36
N GLU A 143 -23.97 21.48 19.39
CA GLU A 143 -24.75 20.90 20.49
C GLU A 143 -24.72 19.37 20.54
N LEU A 144 -24.32 18.69 19.47
CA LEU A 144 -24.22 17.23 19.40
C LEU A 144 -22.79 16.72 19.60
N ILE A 145 -21.79 17.56 19.41
CA ILE A 145 -20.38 17.18 19.55
C ILE A 145 -20.09 16.44 20.87
N PRO A 146 -20.61 16.87 22.05
CA PRO A 146 -20.30 16.19 23.32
C PRO A 146 -20.83 14.76 23.44
N PHE A 147 -21.76 14.35 22.58
CA PHE A 147 -22.38 13.02 22.61
C PHE A 147 -21.71 12.00 21.69
N PHE A 148 -20.82 12.46 20.83
CA PHE A 148 -20.17 11.61 19.85
C PHE A 148 -18.67 11.48 20.11
N GLN A 149 -18.17 10.28 19.88
CA GLN A 149 -16.75 10.04 19.71
C GLN A 149 -16.43 10.02 18.21
N SER A 150 -15.49 10.83 17.78
CA SER A 150 -14.97 10.73 16.41
C SER A 150 -14.07 9.50 16.32
N ILE A 151 -14.48 8.54 15.51
CA ILE A 151 -13.57 7.51 15.05
C ILE A 151 -12.83 8.12 13.88
N HIS A 152 -11.59 8.48 14.14
CA HIS A 152 -10.72 8.76 13.03
C HIS A 152 -10.48 7.43 12.31
N LYS A 153 -10.64 7.42 10.98
CA LYS A 153 -9.81 6.50 10.19
C LYS A 153 -8.45 6.61 10.89
N LYS A 154 -7.82 5.48 11.29
CA LYS A 154 -6.36 5.55 11.41
C LYS A 154 -5.99 6.22 10.10
N ASP A 155 -5.68 7.49 10.18
CA ASP A 155 -5.11 8.16 9.05
C ASP A 155 -3.98 7.25 8.65
N THR A 156 -4.19 6.43 7.64
CA THR A 156 -3.14 6.13 6.73
C THR A 156 -2.82 7.52 6.26
N HIS A 157 -1.87 8.12 6.96
CA HIS A 157 -1.46 9.51 6.83
C HIS A 157 -1.66 9.89 5.37
N LYS A 158 -2.30 11.00 5.08
CA LYS A 158 -2.25 11.55 3.73
C LYS A 158 -0.77 11.64 3.42
N THR A 159 -0.26 10.57 2.78
CA THR A 159 1.10 10.47 2.31
C THR A 159 1.19 11.35 1.07
N ASN A 160 0.89 12.66 1.26
CA ASN A 160 0.83 13.62 0.15
C ASN A 160 2.17 13.67 -0.60
N LEU A 161 3.27 13.58 0.12
CA LEU A 161 4.61 13.63 -0.47
C LEU A 161 5.11 12.24 -0.81
N LEU A 162 4.85 11.23 0.05
CA LEU A 162 5.16 9.83 -0.23
C LEU A 162 4.42 9.34 -1.47
N ASP A 163 3.12 9.60 -1.59
CA ASP A 163 2.34 9.20 -2.78
C ASP A 163 2.71 9.99 -4.02
N LYS A 164 3.19 11.22 -3.85
CA LYS A 164 3.63 12.07 -4.97
C LYS A 164 5.00 11.68 -5.53
N TYR A 165 5.95 11.31 -4.66
CA TYR A 165 7.34 11.05 -5.01
C TYR A 165 7.78 9.59 -4.86
N GLY A 166 6.90 8.75 -4.36
CA GLY A 166 7.12 7.33 -4.17
C GLY A 166 6.02 6.47 -4.80
N VAL A 167 6.28 5.18 -4.84
CA VAL A 167 5.35 4.15 -5.30
C VAL A 167 5.13 3.15 -4.18
N LEU A 168 3.88 2.96 -3.74
CA LEU A 168 3.52 1.94 -2.75
C LEU A 168 3.59 0.55 -3.41
N LEU A 169 4.66 -0.20 -3.12
CA LEU A 169 4.94 -1.49 -3.76
C LEU A 169 4.00 -2.62 -3.33
N ASN A 170 3.51 -2.59 -2.10
CA ASN A 170 2.60 -3.61 -1.57
C ASN A 170 1.12 -3.23 -1.67
N SER A 171 0.76 -2.28 -2.53
CA SER A 171 -0.65 -2.00 -2.86
C SER A 171 -1.27 -3.14 -3.69
N PRO A 172 -2.58 -3.41 -3.56
CA PRO A 172 -3.25 -4.45 -4.35
C PRO A 172 -3.08 -4.26 -5.86
N GLU A 173 -3.12 -3.02 -6.34
CA GLU A 173 -2.95 -2.67 -7.75
C GLU A 173 -1.53 -3.01 -8.24
N LYS A 174 -0.52 -2.62 -7.47
CA LYS A 174 0.88 -2.87 -7.83
C LYS A 174 1.19 -4.37 -7.81
N ILE A 175 0.73 -5.10 -6.79
CA ILE A 175 0.94 -6.55 -6.69
C ILE A 175 0.34 -7.31 -7.88
N ARG A 176 -0.83 -6.89 -8.39
CA ARG A 176 -1.46 -7.51 -9.58
C ARG A 176 -0.65 -7.30 -10.86
N THR A 177 0.09 -6.21 -10.96
CA THR A 177 0.87 -5.85 -12.15
C THR A 177 2.33 -6.30 -12.06
N THR A 178 2.82 -6.65 -10.87
CA THR A 178 4.20 -7.10 -10.65
C THR A 178 4.41 -8.50 -11.24
N LYS A 179 5.49 -8.64 -12.02
CA LYS A 179 5.90 -9.94 -12.60
C LYS A 179 6.15 -10.98 -11.50
N PRO A 180 5.92 -12.27 -11.76
CA PRO A 180 6.23 -13.32 -10.81
C PRO A 180 7.73 -13.34 -10.52
N LEU A 181 8.11 -13.38 -9.25
CA LEU A 181 9.49 -13.59 -8.82
C LEU A 181 9.75 -15.10 -8.67
N ILE A 182 10.86 -15.56 -9.21
CA ILE A 182 11.22 -16.98 -9.24
C ILE A 182 12.67 -17.13 -8.76
N GLY A 183 12.89 -18.09 -7.84
CA GLY A 183 14.23 -18.49 -7.39
C GLY A 183 14.91 -17.52 -6.42
N CYS A 184 14.19 -16.53 -5.88
CA CYS A 184 14.75 -15.52 -4.98
C CYS A 184 14.34 -15.68 -3.51
N ASP A 185 13.74 -16.81 -3.14
CA ASP A 185 13.17 -17.04 -1.79
C ASP A 185 14.21 -16.84 -0.68
N ASN A 186 15.44 -17.29 -0.87
CA ASN A 186 16.54 -17.12 0.08
C ASN A 186 16.90 -15.65 0.29
N TYR A 187 16.85 -14.83 -0.76
CA TYR A 187 17.11 -13.39 -0.66
C TYR A 187 15.97 -12.67 0.06
N ILE A 188 14.72 -13.03 -0.22
CA ILE A 188 13.55 -12.50 0.49
C ILE A 188 13.60 -12.87 1.97
N LEU A 189 13.91 -14.13 2.29
CA LEU A 189 14.07 -14.58 3.68
C LEU A 189 15.16 -13.77 4.40
N ARG A 190 16.30 -13.57 3.74
CA ARG A 190 17.41 -12.78 4.32
C ARG A 190 17.04 -11.32 4.50
N LEU A 191 16.35 -10.72 3.55
CA LEU A 191 15.81 -9.35 3.62
C LEU A 191 14.86 -9.22 4.81
N THR A 192 13.89 -10.13 4.93
CA THR A 192 12.93 -10.20 6.02
C THR A 192 13.62 -10.35 7.38
N GLN A 193 14.65 -11.22 7.45
CA GLN A 193 15.43 -11.40 8.68
C GLN A 193 16.13 -10.12 9.12
N VAL A 194 16.74 -9.38 8.18
CA VAL A 194 17.43 -8.13 8.50
C VAL A 194 16.44 -7.07 8.96
N LEU A 195 15.33 -6.89 8.25
CA LEU A 195 14.28 -5.92 8.59
C LEU A 195 13.64 -6.19 9.96
N SER A 196 13.69 -7.43 10.43
CA SER A 196 13.17 -7.84 11.75
C SER A 196 14.17 -7.66 12.89
N GLN A 197 15.40 -7.21 12.63
CA GLN A 197 16.39 -6.97 13.67
C GLN A 197 16.09 -5.68 14.44
N MET A 198 16.49 -5.64 15.71
CA MET A 198 16.25 -4.50 16.58
C MET A 198 17.21 -3.32 16.29
N GLU A 199 18.49 -3.58 16.05
CA GLU A 199 19.51 -2.53 15.95
C GLU A 199 19.93 -2.20 14.51
N ILE A 200 20.25 -3.24 13.71
CA ILE A 200 20.73 -3.08 12.34
C ILE A 200 19.69 -3.67 11.40
N ASN A 201 18.62 -2.91 11.19
CA ASN A 201 17.44 -3.34 10.45
C ASN A 201 17.35 -2.77 9.01
N ASN A 202 18.44 -2.18 8.51
CA ASN A 202 18.50 -1.65 7.15
C ASN A 202 19.30 -2.62 6.26
N PRO A 203 18.66 -3.40 5.38
CA PRO A 203 19.36 -4.20 4.39
C PRO A 203 19.89 -3.34 3.24
N LEU A 204 21.10 -3.64 2.78
CA LEU A 204 21.72 -3.08 1.58
C LEU A 204 21.94 -4.19 0.55
N LEU A 205 21.12 -4.18 -0.50
CA LEU A 205 21.25 -5.12 -1.61
C LEU A 205 22.41 -4.67 -2.53
N ILE A 206 23.43 -5.51 -2.69
CA ILE A 206 24.61 -5.22 -3.49
C ILE A 206 24.69 -6.25 -4.60
N GLY A 207 24.81 -5.80 -5.84
CA GLY A 207 24.93 -6.70 -7.00
C GLY A 207 25.06 -5.90 -8.30
N HIS A 208 25.44 -6.58 -9.36
CA HIS A 208 25.54 -5.98 -10.68
C HIS A 208 24.18 -5.42 -11.17
N PRO A 209 24.17 -4.46 -12.11
CA PRO A 209 22.94 -4.07 -12.80
C PRO A 209 22.28 -5.29 -13.45
N GLY A 210 20.95 -5.38 -13.42
CA GLY A 210 20.22 -6.47 -14.09
C GLY A 210 20.12 -7.80 -13.32
N VAL A 211 20.79 -7.99 -12.16
CA VAL A 211 20.72 -9.25 -11.40
C VAL A 211 19.42 -9.45 -10.62
N GLY A 212 18.52 -8.46 -10.61
CA GLY A 212 17.19 -8.59 -10.01
C GLY A 212 17.05 -7.98 -8.61
N LYS A 213 17.87 -7.03 -8.17
CA LYS A 213 17.77 -6.36 -6.87
C LYS A 213 16.37 -5.79 -6.60
N THR A 214 15.84 -5.02 -7.54
CA THR A 214 14.50 -4.42 -7.46
C THR A 214 13.40 -5.49 -7.45
N ALA A 215 13.57 -6.57 -8.24
CA ALA A 215 12.63 -7.68 -8.26
C ALA A 215 12.54 -8.41 -6.91
N ILE A 216 13.65 -8.56 -6.18
CA ILE A 216 13.66 -9.13 -4.82
C ILE A 216 12.82 -8.28 -3.87
N VAL A 217 12.92 -6.94 -3.96
CA VAL A 217 12.12 -6.02 -3.14
C VAL A 217 10.63 -6.09 -3.52
N GLU A 218 10.31 -6.21 -4.81
CA GLU A 218 8.94 -6.44 -5.28
C GLU A 218 8.38 -7.80 -4.81
N GLY A 219 9.21 -8.84 -4.75
CA GLY A 219 8.85 -10.13 -4.15
C GLY A 219 8.56 -10.00 -2.65
N PHE A 220 9.41 -9.30 -1.91
CA PHE A 220 9.16 -8.99 -0.51
C PHE A 220 7.87 -8.17 -0.31
N ALA A 221 7.58 -7.21 -1.20
CA ALA A 221 6.33 -6.46 -1.17
C ALA A 221 5.10 -7.38 -1.26
N ARG A 222 5.18 -8.46 -2.06
CA ARG A 222 4.13 -9.47 -2.17
C ARG A 222 3.96 -10.28 -0.88
N GLU A 223 5.07 -10.71 -0.27
CA GLU A 223 5.03 -11.42 1.02
C GLU A 223 4.44 -10.53 2.13
N LEU A 224 4.82 -9.25 2.13
CA LEU A 224 4.28 -8.25 3.06
C LEU A 224 2.78 -8.03 2.86
N HIS A 225 2.32 -7.95 1.60
CA HIS A 225 0.90 -7.82 1.25
C HIS A 225 0.09 -9.03 1.71
N ASN A 226 0.60 -10.24 1.49
CA ASN A 226 -0.05 -11.49 1.84
C ASN A 226 0.02 -11.81 3.36
N GLY A 227 0.81 -11.03 4.12
CA GLY A 227 1.01 -11.26 5.55
C GLY A 227 1.95 -12.42 5.89
N PHE A 228 2.71 -12.94 4.91
CA PHE A 228 3.72 -14.00 5.09
C PHE A 228 5.05 -13.46 5.63
N VAL A 229 4.96 -12.56 6.59
CA VAL A 229 6.09 -11.91 7.26
C VAL A 229 5.92 -11.97 8.78
N PRO A 230 7.00 -11.84 9.57
CA PRO A 230 6.93 -11.73 11.03
C PRO A 230 6.00 -10.61 11.50
N ASP A 231 5.43 -10.76 12.70
CA ASP A 231 4.42 -9.83 13.25
C ASP A 231 4.93 -8.38 13.32
N CYS A 232 6.23 -8.16 13.56
CA CYS A 232 6.84 -6.83 13.59
C CYS A 232 6.81 -6.10 12.22
N LEU A 233 6.59 -6.83 11.11
CA LEU A 233 6.52 -6.28 9.77
C LEU A 233 5.09 -6.26 9.20
N LYS A 234 4.15 -7.00 9.80
CA LYS A 234 2.77 -7.07 9.32
C LYS A 234 2.12 -5.69 9.28
N GLY A 235 1.41 -5.43 8.19
CA GLY A 235 0.67 -4.19 7.98
C GLY A 235 1.53 -2.96 7.66
N LYS A 236 2.85 -3.10 7.54
CA LYS A 236 3.71 -2.00 7.09
C LYS A 236 3.53 -1.73 5.60
N MET A 237 3.63 -0.47 5.24
CA MET A 237 3.63 0.02 3.85
C MET A 237 5.06 0.05 3.33
N LEU A 238 5.30 -0.49 2.13
CA LEU A 238 6.62 -0.46 1.49
C LEU A 238 6.61 0.54 0.33
N TYR A 239 7.27 1.68 0.52
CA TYR A 239 7.39 2.73 -0.49
C TYR A 239 8.73 2.68 -1.20
N HIS A 240 8.71 2.62 -2.52
CA HIS A 240 9.88 2.88 -3.36
C HIS A 240 9.99 4.38 -3.63
N LEU A 241 11.00 5.03 -3.07
CA LEU A 241 11.28 6.44 -3.31
C LEU A 241 12.18 6.61 -4.53
N SER A 242 11.72 7.43 -5.48
CA SER A 242 12.52 7.85 -6.63
C SER A 242 13.09 9.23 -6.39
N LEU A 243 14.41 9.31 -6.20
CA LEU A 243 15.10 10.59 -6.03
C LEU A 243 14.96 11.49 -7.25
N ASN A 244 14.95 10.90 -8.45
CA ASN A 244 14.73 11.63 -9.69
C ASN A 244 13.37 12.31 -9.73
N SER A 245 12.33 11.70 -9.14
CA SER A 245 10.99 12.29 -9.06
C SER A 245 10.94 13.49 -8.13
N ILE A 246 11.77 13.53 -7.09
CA ILE A 246 11.84 14.65 -6.15
C ILE A 246 12.53 15.86 -6.80
N VAL A 247 13.57 15.62 -7.61
CA VAL A 247 14.31 16.63 -8.35
C VAL A 247 13.50 17.17 -9.53
N ALA A 248 12.66 16.33 -10.16
CA ALA A 248 11.91 16.72 -11.35
C ALA A 248 11.00 17.93 -11.07
N GLY A 249 11.10 18.95 -11.95
CA GLY A 249 10.27 20.16 -11.87
C GLY A 249 10.66 21.14 -10.75
N THR A 250 11.79 20.98 -10.08
CA THR A 250 12.37 22.03 -9.22
C THR A 250 13.05 23.07 -10.10
N ARG A 251 12.73 24.35 -9.89
CA ARG A 251 13.37 25.49 -10.59
C ARG A 251 14.53 26.06 -9.79
N TYR A 252 14.41 25.98 -8.48
CA TYR A 252 15.39 26.51 -7.53
C TYR A 252 15.82 25.38 -6.57
N ARG A 253 17.02 25.51 -6.06
CA ARG A 253 17.60 24.59 -5.09
C ARG A 253 16.76 24.44 -3.82
N GLY A 254 16.25 25.54 -3.27
CA GLY A 254 15.39 25.53 -2.08
C GLY A 254 14.13 24.69 -2.26
N ASP A 255 13.55 24.68 -3.47
CA ASP A 255 12.36 23.87 -3.76
C ASP A 255 12.62 22.35 -3.56
N PHE A 256 13.83 21.88 -3.91
CA PHE A 256 14.22 20.49 -3.70
C PHE A 256 14.46 20.17 -2.23
N GLU A 257 15.17 21.06 -1.53
CA GLU A 257 15.47 20.93 -0.10
C GLU A 257 14.16 20.88 0.71
N ASP A 258 13.26 21.84 0.48
CA ASP A 258 11.94 21.90 1.14
C ASP A 258 11.09 20.64 0.90
N ARG A 259 11.11 20.10 -0.35
CA ARG A 259 10.40 18.86 -0.68
C ARG A 259 10.98 17.66 0.04
N LEU A 260 12.30 17.55 0.07
CA LEU A 260 12.98 16.43 0.71
C LEU A 260 12.83 16.46 2.23
N GLU A 261 12.94 17.65 2.84
CA GLU A 261 12.69 17.83 4.29
C GLU A 261 11.24 17.51 4.66
N GLY A 262 10.28 18.01 3.88
CA GLY A 262 8.87 17.70 4.06
C GLY A 262 8.58 16.20 3.94
N LEU A 263 9.18 15.52 2.94
CA LEU A 263 9.09 14.09 2.74
C LEU A 263 9.70 13.31 3.93
N MET A 264 10.87 13.73 4.41
CA MET A 264 11.52 13.09 5.56
C MET A 264 10.71 13.26 6.84
N LYS A 265 10.09 14.41 7.04
CA LYS A 265 9.18 14.62 8.16
C LYS A 265 8.00 13.65 8.11
N GLU A 266 7.37 13.50 6.95
CA GLU A 266 6.28 12.54 6.75
C GLU A 266 6.73 11.10 6.99
N VAL A 267 7.93 10.71 6.50
CA VAL A 267 8.54 9.41 6.75
C VAL A 267 8.75 9.16 8.25
N LEU A 268 9.24 10.16 8.98
CA LEU A 268 9.49 10.04 10.42
C LEU A 268 8.20 9.96 11.24
N ASP A 269 7.16 10.68 10.84
CA ASP A 269 5.84 10.61 11.46
C ASP A 269 5.22 9.19 11.29
N LEU A 270 5.60 8.48 10.22
CA LEU A 270 5.13 7.15 9.85
C LEU A 270 6.09 6.01 10.20
N LYS A 271 7.22 6.28 10.84
CA LYS A 271 8.36 5.35 11.02
C LYS A 271 7.99 3.92 11.42
N ASP A 272 6.96 3.76 12.25
CA ASP A 272 6.51 2.45 12.75
C ASP A 272 5.60 1.70 11.75
N GLN A 273 5.11 2.39 10.73
CA GLN A 273 4.12 1.88 9.78
C GLN A 273 4.68 1.68 8.37
N ILE A 274 5.91 2.19 8.10
CA ILE A 274 6.48 2.16 6.75
C ILE A 274 7.84 1.48 6.72
N ILE A 275 8.19 1.03 5.51
CA ILE A 275 9.53 0.64 5.09
C ILE A 275 9.83 1.44 3.82
N ILE A 276 10.99 2.07 3.75
CA ILE A 276 11.40 2.83 2.57
C ILE A 276 12.38 1.99 1.75
N PHE A 277 12.14 1.90 0.44
CA PHE A 277 13.09 1.35 -0.51
C PHE A 277 13.69 2.48 -1.36
N ILE A 278 15.00 2.52 -1.44
CA ILE A 278 15.77 3.49 -2.24
C ILE A 278 16.68 2.68 -3.16
N ASP A 279 16.35 2.69 -4.45
CA ASP A 279 17.23 2.13 -5.46
C ASP A 279 18.38 3.11 -5.74
N GLU A 280 19.54 2.59 -6.12
CA GLU A 280 20.74 3.38 -6.36
C GLU A 280 21.07 4.34 -5.20
N ILE A 281 20.95 3.87 -3.96
CA ILE A 281 21.10 4.70 -2.74
C ILE A 281 22.43 5.48 -2.68
N HIS A 282 23.45 5.06 -3.43
CA HIS A 282 24.72 5.76 -3.56
C HIS A 282 24.60 7.14 -4.18
N ILE A 283 23.56 7.39 -5.01
CA ILE A 283 23.28 8.70 -5.61
C ILE A 283 23.05 9.75 -4.51
N ILE A 284 22.39 9.37 -3.40
CA ILE A 284 22.18 10.25 -2.26
C ILE A 284 23.51 10.76 -1.68
N LEU A 285 24.54 9.91 -1.71
CA LEU A 285 25.83 10.19 -1.10
C LEU A 285 26.74 11.00 -2.00
N THR A 286 26.54 10.91 -3.31
CA THR A 286 27.34 11.58 -4.33
C THR A 286 26.71 12.88 -4.85
N ALA A 287 25.39 13.02 -4.74
CA ALA A 287 24.66 14.22 -5.14
C ALA A 287 24.99 15.39 -4.20
N GLY A 288 26.06 16.14 -4.49
CA GLY A 288 26.47 17.29 -3.65
C GLY A 288 27.95 17.62 -3.71
N SER A 289 28.73 16.90 -4.53
CA SER A 289 30.14 17.20 -4.72
C SER A 289 30.41 18.39 -5.67
N ALA A 290 29.40 18.96 -6.30
CA ALA A 290 29.52 20.20 -7.08
C ALA A 290 29.49 21.41 -6.14
N GLU A 291 30.43 22.34 -6.32
CA GLU A 291 30.60 23.55 -5.48
C GLU A 291 29.28 24.29 -5.27
N GLY A 292 28.89 24.38 -4.00
CA GLY A 292 27.76 25.20 -3.54
C GLY A 292 26.39 24.48 -3.41
N ALA A 293 26.32 23.14 -3.52
CA ALA A 293 25.06 22.41 -3.33
C ALA A 293 25.02 21.67 -1.98
N MET A 294 24.03 21.98 -1.12
CA MET A 294 23.68 21.08 -0.01
C MET A 294 23.13 19.79 -0.63
N SER A 295 23.72 18.66 -0.36
CA SER A 295 23.37 17.45 -1.07
C SER A 295 22.13 16.81 -0.43
N ALA A 296 21.35 16.06 -1.23
CA ALA A 296 20.33 15.14 -0.68
C ALA A 296 20.93 14.30 0.47
N GLY A 297 22.23 14.00 0.39
CA GLY A 297 22.98 13.35 1.44
C GLY A 297 23.01 14.09 2.77
N GLU A 298 23.10 15.40 2.79
CA GLU A 298 23.14 16.16 4.04
C GLU A 298 21.79 16.12 4.79
N ILE A 299 20.69 16.03 4.08
CA ILE A 299 19.34 15.87 4.66
C ILE A 299 19.07 14.42 5.06
N LEU A 300 19.42 13.45 4.21
CA LEU A 300 19.10 12.04 4.42
C LEU A 300 20.08 11.31 5.33
N LYS A 301 21.38 11.63 5.26
CA LYS A 301 22.41 10.98 6.11
C LYS A 301 22.13 11.03 7.61
N PRO A 302 21.71 12.17 8.22
CA PRO A 302 21.40 12.20 9.64
C PRO A 302 20.24 11.27 10.01
N VAL A 303 19.22 11.19 9.19
CA VAL A 303 18.03 10.37 9.42
C VAL A 303 18.34 8.87 9.25
N LEU A 304 19.04 8.51 8.17
CA LEU A 304 19.47 7.13 7.91
C LEU A 304 20.50 6.65 8.94
N SER A 305 21.43 7.52 9.36
CA SER A 305 22.47 7.16 10.33
C SER A 305 21.94 6.96 11.75
N ARG A 306 20.83 7.62 12.10
CA ARG A 306 20.14 7.39 13.38
C ARG A 306 19.30 6.12 13.37
N GLY A 307 18.94 5.58 12.19
CA GLY A 307 18.12 4.38 12.08
C GLY A 307 16.68 4.60 12.57
N GLU A 308 16.14 5.78 12.31
CA GLU A 308 14.83 6.19 12.83
C GLU A 308 13.67 5.45 12.14
N PHE A 309 13.91 4.87 10.97
CA PHE A 309 12.92 4.06 10.22
C PHE A 309 13.62 2.95 9.43
N PRO A 310 12.94 1.82 9.12
CA PRO A 310 13.50 0.76 8.29
C PRO A 310 13.68 1.22 6.83
N CYS A 311 14.89 1.05 6.30
CA CYS A 311 15.25 1.41 4.94
C CYS A 311 15.95 0.26 4.21
N ILE A 312 15.44 -0.10 3.02
CA ILE A 312 16.10 -1.02 2.10
C ILE A 312 16.88 -0.17 1.10
N GLY A 313 18.18 -0.37 1.01
CA GLY A 313 19.02 0.24 -0.03
C GLY A 313 19.37 -0.77 -1.10
N ALA A 314 19.51 -0.32 -2.36
CA ALA A 314 20.15 -1.10 -3.41
C ALA A 314 21.29 -0.30 -4.04
N THR A 315 22.39 -0.99 -4.41
CA THR A 315 23.55 -0.36 -5.03
C THR A 315 24.34 -1.39 -5.87
N THR A 316 25.33 -0.93 -6.63
CA THR A 316 26.25 -1.80 -7.35
C THR A 316 27.52 -2.09 -6.53
N PHE A 317 28.32 -3.07 -6.96
CA PHE A 317 29.63 -3.34 -6.33
C PHE A 317 30.58 -2.14 -6.47
N ALA A 318 30.57 -1.45 -7.59
CA ALA A 318 31.42 -0.29 -7.85
C ALA A 318 31.10 0.86 -6.86
N ASP A 319 29.81 1.10 -6.66
CA ASP A 319 29.29 2.23 -5.86
C ASP A 319 29.28 1.94 -4.36
N THR A 320 29.41 0.67 -3.95
CA THR A 320 29.48 0.28 -2.53
C THR A 320 30.62 1.00 -1.79
N LYS A 321 31.74 1.29 -2.46
CA LYS A 321 32.86 2.01 -1.88
C LYS A 321 32.48 3.40 -1.34
N VAL A 322 31.58 4.09 -2.02
CA VAL A 322 31.07 5.40 -1.59
C VAL A 322 30.36 5.25 -0.25
N PHE A 323 29.58 4.17 -0.11
CA PHE A 323 28.85 3.84 1.12
C PHE A 323 29.80 3.45 2.26
N GLU A 324 30.87 2.70 1.98
CA GLU A 324 31.87 2.26 2.95
C GLU A 324 32.70 3.40 3.53
N ASN A 325 32.91 4.46 2.75
CA ASN A 325 33.63 5.66 3.20
C ASN A 325 32.86 6.44 4.27
N ASP A 326 31.53 6.31 4.32
CA ASP A 326 30.70 6.88 5.37
C ASP A 326 30.48 5.88 6.51
N ARG A 327 31.36 5.94 7.53
CA ARG A 327 31.32 5.02 8.68
C ARG A 327 29.99 5.04 9.44
N ALA A 328 29.26 6.14 9.44
CA ALA A 328 28.00 6.26 10.16
C ALA A 328 26.90 5.45 9.46
N LEU A 329 26.81 5.55 8.14
CA LEU A 329 25.88 4.77 7.32
C LEU A 329 26.27 3.30 7.23
N ALA A 330 27.57 3.01 7.01
CA ALA A 330 28.06 1.64 6.89
C ALA A 330 27.73 0.76 8.11
N ARG A 331 27.67 1.35 9.32
CA ARG A 331 27.30 0.64 10.56
C ARG A 331 25.80 0.35 10.67
N ARG A 332 24.95 1.02 9.91
CA ARG A 332 23.49 0.90 9.97
C ARG A 332 22.89 -0.02 8.92
N PHE A 333 23.69 -0.34 7.91
CA PHE A 333 23.25 -1.18 6.83
C PHE A 333 23.88 -2.57 6.85
N LYS A 334 23.05 -3.60 6.74
CA LYS A 334 23.46 -5.00 6.61
C LYS A 334 23.58 -5.37 5.14
N LYS A 335 24.78 -5.67 4.67
CA LYS A 335 25.01 -6.06 3.27
C LYS A 335 24.39 -7.42 2.97
N ILE A 336 23.68 -7.49 1.83
CA ILE A 336 23.14 -8.69 1.22
C ILE A 336 23.65 -8.71 -0.22
N THR A 337 24.58 -9.59 -0.52
CA THR A 337 25.14 -9.72 -1.86
C THR A 337 24.20 -10.54 -2.73
N ILE A 338 23.83 -9.98 -3.88
CA ILE A 338 23.02 -10.63 -4.90
C ILE A 338 23.97 -11.03 -6.02
N HIS A 339 24.06 -12.33 -6.24
CA HIS A 339 24.87 -12.90 -7.29
C HIS A 339 24.08 -13.01 -8.60
N GLU A 340 24.82 -13.00 -9.70
CA GLU A 340 24.26 -13.35 -11.01
C GLU A 340 23.78 -14.80 -10.97
N PRO A 341 22.52 -15.08 -11.39
CA PRO A 341 22.01 -16.44 -11.42
C PRO A 341 22.70 -17.28 -12.48
N SER A 342 22.76 -18.60 -12.25
CA SER A 342 23.26 -19.52 -13.26
C SER A 342 22.35 -19.56 -14.50
N PRO A 343 22.83 -20.07 -15.65
CA PRO A 343 21.97 -20.27 -16.83
C PRO A 343 20.72 -21.09 -16.52
N GLU A 344 20.85 -22.14 -15.70
CA GLU A 344 19.71 -22.99 -15.31
C GLU A 344 18.70 -22.25 -14.41
N GLU A 345 19.18 -21.41 -13.50
CA GLU A 345 18.32 -20.55 -12.69
C GLU A 345 17.64 -19.49 -13.56
N THR A 346 18.40 -18.91 -14.50
CA THR A 346 17.87 -17.93 -15.47
C THR A 346 16.80 -18.54 -16.35
N PHE A 347 16.97 -19.80 -16.80
CA PHE A 347 15.94 -20.49 -17.57
C PHE A 347 14.61 -20.61 -16.79
N ARG A 348 14.69 -20.95 -15.51
CA ARG A 348 13.49 -21.00 -14.64
C ARG A 348 12.82 -19.64 -14.51
N ILE A 349 13.63 -18.57 -14.38
CA ILE A 349 13.14 -17.19 -14.32
C ILE A 349 12.47 -16.81 -15.65
N LEU A 350 13.13 -17.04 -16.79
CA LEU A 350 12.58 -16.76 -18.13
C LEU A 350 11.28 -17.51 -18.38
N LYS A 351 11.20 -18.79 -18.01
CA LYS A 351 9.98 -19.61 -18.16
C LYS A 351 8.79 -19.03 -17.39
N GLY A 352 9.02 -18.39 -16.26
CA GLY A 352 7.97 -17.69 -15.52
C GLY A 352 7.58 -16.35 -16.11
N VAL A 353 8.58 -15.57 -16.57
CA VAL A 353 8.36 -14.25 -17.15
C VAL A 353 7.76 -14.36 -18.57
N ALA A 354 8.10 -15.39 -19.33
CA ALA A 354 7.61 -15.64 -20.67
C ALA A 354 6.08 -15.60 -20.77
N LYS A 355 5.37 -16.15 -19.77
CA LYS A 355 3.90 -16.08 -19.70
C LYS A 355 3.36 -14.65 -19.70
N CYS A 356 4.09 -13.72 -19.09
CA CYS A 356 3.71 -12.30 -19.08
C CYS A 356 3.92 -11.69 -20.46
N PHE A 357 5.04 -12.02 -21.13
CA PHE A 357 5.35 -11.56 -22.49
C PHE A 357 4.40 -12.14 -23.53
N GLU A 358 4.09 -13.44 -23.45
CA GLU A 358 3.09 -14.09 -24.29
C GLU A 358 1.73 -13.37 -24.23
N LYS A 359 1.31 -13.01 -23.02
CA LYS A 359 0.05 -12.28 -22.81
C LYS A 359 0.11 -10.85 -23.35
N TYR A 360 1.23 -10.16 -23.14
CA TYR A 360 1.40 -8.77 -23.55
C TYR A 360 1.54 -8.62 -25.07
N HIS A 361 2.47 -9.38 -25.67
CA HIS A 361 2.73 -9.33 -27.10
C HIS A 361 1.76 -10.19 -27.93
N GLN A 362 0.94 -11.03 -27.29
CA GLN A 362 0.02 -11.97 -27.96
C GLN A 362 0.75 -12.93 -28.93
N VAL A 363 1.90 -13.42 -28.53
CA VAL A 363 2.71 -14.42 -29.22
C VAL A 363 2.93 -15.62 -28.31
N LYS A 364 3.31 -16.78 -28.87
CA LYS A 364 3.78 -17.93 -28.10
C LYS A 364 5.29 -17.95 -28.09
N ILE A 365 5.90 -18.31 -26.95
CA ILE A 365 7.35 -18.38 -26.80
C ILE A 365 7.74 -19.83 -26.58
N LYS A 366 8.56 -20.37 -27.48
CA LYS A 366 9.07 -21.75 -27.36
C LYS A 366 10.18 -21.82 -26.30
N GLU A 367 10.33 -22.98 -25.67
CA GLU A 367 11.39 -23.20 -24.67
C GLU A 367 12.81 -23.08 -25.31
N ILE A 368 12.96 -23.41 -26.57
CA ILE A 368 14.23 -23.26 -27.30
C ILE A 368 14.60 -21.77 -27.42
N ALA A 369 13.64 -20.88 -27.64
CA ALA A 369 13.89 -19.43 -27.64
C ALA A 369 14.38 -18.92 -26.29
N LEU A 370 13.90 -19.50 -25.17
CA LEU A 370 14.38 -19.15 -23.83
C LEU A 370 15.86 -19.54 -23.64
N MET A 371 16.24 -20.73 -24.14
CA MET A 371 17.64 -21.19 -24.10
C MET A 371 18.54 -20.32 -25.00
N ALA A 372 18.13 -20.08 -26.23
CA ALA A 372 18.84 -19.19 -27.14
C ALA A 372 19.04 -17.80 -26.56
N ALA A 373 17.99 -17.21 -25.93
CA ALA A 373 18.10 -15.88 -25.28
C ALA A 373 19.15 -15.85 -24.17
N ILE A 374 19.33 -16.95 -23.43
CA ILE A 374 20.35 -17.06 -22.39
C ILE A 374 21.74 -17.18 -23.05
N GLU A 375 21.91 -18.14 -23.94
CA GLU A 375 23.19 -18.46 -24.55
C GLU A 375 23.73 -17.27 -25.33
N GLU A 376 22.93 -16.69 -26.22
CA GLU A 376 23.30 -15.54 -27.03
C GLU A 376 23.60 -14.30 -26.20
N SER A 377 22.76 -14.03 -25.16
CA SER A 377 23.04 -12.90 -24.28
C SER A 377 24.37 -13.08 -23.53
N ILE A 378 24.75 -14.30 -23.15
CA ILE A 378 26.03 -14.57 -22.48
C ILE A 378 27.18 -14.36 -23.44
N GLU A 379 27.02 -14.79 -24.70
CA GLU A 379 28.08 -14.72 -25.70
C GLU A 379 28.34 -13.29 -26.19
N VAL A 380 27.28 -12.55 -26.44
CA VAL A 380 27.34 -11.24 -27.10
C VAL A 380 27.32 -10.07 -26.08
N MET A 381 26.46 -10.12 -25.08
CA MET A 381 26.25 -8.99 -24.14
C MET A 381 27.14 -9.15 -22.87
N LYS A 382 28.47 -8.98 -23.06
CA LYS A 382 29.47 -9.26 -22.00
C LYS A 382 29.50 -8.26 -20.86
N ASP A 383 29.02 -7.05 -21.10
CA ASP A 383 28.98 -5.97 -20.11
C ASP A 383 27.69 -5.97 -19.27
N GLU A 384 26.74 -6.86 -19.61
CA GLU A 384 25.47 -7.00 -18.92
C GLU A 384 25.36 -8.35 -18.19
N TYR A 385 24.41 -8.43 -17.26
CA TYR A 385 24.28 -9.57 -16.35
C TYR A 385 22.93 -10.26 -16.45
N LEU A 386 22.93 -11.57 -16.26
CA LEU A 386 21.73 -12.37 -16.12
C LEU A 386 20.97 -11.99 -14.81
N PRO A 387 19.65 -12.11 -14.78
CA PRO A 387 18.78 -12.50 -15.90
C PRO A 387 18.41 -11.31 -16.80
N GLY A 388 18.84 -10.10 -16.47
CA GLY A 388 18.41 -8.85 -17.10
C GLY A 388 18.59 -8.86 -18.61
N LYS A 389 19.80 -9.19 -19.09
CA LYS A 389 20.14 -9.24 -20.51
C LYS A 389 19.30 -10.26 -21.31
N ALA A 390 19.11 -11.45 -20.76
CA ALA A 390 18.29 -12.47 -21.41
C ALA A 390 16.79 -12.11 -21.42
N ILE A 391 16.29 -11.46 -20.37
CA ILE A 391 14.91 -10.94 -20.31
C ILE A 391 14.71 -9.83 -21.35
N ALA A 392 15.66 -8.91 -21.50
CA ALA A 392 15.59 -7.81 -22.46
C ALA A 392 15.59 -8.33 -23.90
N LEU A 393 16.47 -9.27 -24.22
CA LEU A 393 16.54 -9.89 -25.54
C LEU A 393 15.24 -10.62 -25.90
N LEU A 394 14.70 -11.41 -24.96
CA LEU A 394 13.44 -12.13 -25.16
C LEU A 394 12.24 -11.18 -25.36
N ASP A 395 12.17 -10.10 -24.61
CA ASP A 395 11.08 -9.09 -24.72
C ASP A 395 11.17 -8.37 -26.08
N SER A 396 12.38 -8.02 -26.53
CA SER A 396 12.61 -7.38 -27.84
C SER A 396 12.23 -8.31 -29.00
N ALA A 397 12.67 -9.57 -28.99
CA ALA A 397 12.30 -10.55 -30.00
C ALA A 397 10.78 -10.79 -30.04
N ALA A 398 10.13 -10.89 -28.86
CA ALA A 398 8.68 -11.05 -28.80
C ALA A 398 7.92 -9.83 -29.37
N ALA A 399 8.43 -8.62 -29.12
CA ALA A 399 7.88 -7.39 -29.69
C ALA A 399 8.03 -7.37 -31.22
N TYR A 400 9.17 -7.76 -31.73
CA TYR A 400 9.42 -7.82 -33.18
C TYR A 400 8.53 -8.85 -33.88
N CYS A 401 8.41 -10.07 -33.32
CA CYS A 401 7.50 -11.09 -33.85
C CYS A 401 6.06 -10.57 -33.91
N LYS A 402 5.60 -9.84 -32.91
CA LYS A 402 4.27 -9.21 -32.95
C LYS A 402 4.14 -8.18 -34.07
N MET A 403 5.15 -7.34 -34.28
CA MET A 403 5.18 -6.34 -35.39
C MET A 403 5.17 -6.99 -36.74
N SER A 404 5.85 -8.13 -36.92
CA SER A 404 5.92 -8.93 -38.14
C SER A 404 4.71 -9.83 -38.36
N ASN A 405 3.68 -9.77 -37.45
CA ASN A 405 2.52 -10.65 -37.44
C ASN A 405 2.90 -12.15 -37.29
N ALA A 406 4.05 -12.46 -36.73
CA ALA A 406 4.41 -13.82 -36.34
C ALA A 406 3.65 -14.20 -35.05
N ALA A 407 3.19 -15.44 -34.96
CA ALA A 407 2.43 -15.93 -33.79
C ALA A 407 3.32 -16.61 -32.75
N VAL A 408 4.55 -16.94 -33.08
CA VAL A 408 5.46 -17.76 -32.27
C VAL A 408 6.86 -17.14 -32.33
N VAL A 409 7.49 -17.08 -31.16
CA VAL A 409 8.92 -16.73 -31.02
C VAL A 409 9.71 -18.02 -30.94
N ASP A 410 10.67 -18.19 -31.86
CA ASP A 410 11.55 -19.33 -31.94
C ASP A 410 13.02 -18.92 -31.75
N GLU A 411 13.94 -19.87 -31.84
CA GLU A 411 15.40 -19.66 -31.77
C GLU A 411 15.89 -18.64 -32.82
N ASP A 412 15.47 -18.81 -34.08
CA ASP A 412 15.85 -17.93 -35.17
C ASP A 412 15.47 -16.46 -34.90
N ASP A 413 14.33 -16.20 -34.27
CA ASP A 413 13.91 -14.85 -33.93
C ASP A 413 14.84 -14.21 -32.89
N ILE A 414 15.40 -14.99 -31.96
CA ILE A 414 16.39 -14.53 -31.00
C ILE A 414 17.73 -14.21 -31.68
N LEU A 415 18.17 -15.08 -32.55
CA LEU A 415 19.42 -14.88 -33.34
C LEU A 415 19.34 -13.61 -34.21
N GLU A 416 18.24 -13.44 -34.93
CA GLU A 416 18.03 -12.23 -35.71
C GLU A 416 17.95 -10.96 -34.83
N GLU A 417 17.35 -11.04 -33.65
CA GLU A 417 17.23 -9.87 -32.77
C GLU A 417 18.57 -9.47 -32.17
N ILE A 418 19.40 -10.43 -31.75
CA ILE A 418 20.73 -10.10 -31.22
C ILE A 418 21.63 -9.47 -32.28
N GLU A 419 21.54 -9.94 -33.53
CA GLU A 419 22.24 -9.32 -34.65
C GLU A 419 21.83 -7.86 -34.87
N ARG A 420 20.51 -7.57 -34.77
CA ARG A 420 19.96 -6.19 -34.86
C ARG A 420 20.43 -5.29 -33.73
N MET A 421 20.55 -5.83 -32.51
CA MET A 421 21.01 -5.08 -31.34
C MET A 421 22.50 -4.75 -31.38
N THR A 422 23.28 -5.51 -32.15
CA THR A 422 24.75 -5.39 -32.24
C THR A 422 25.25 -4.73 -33.50
N ALA A 423 24.37 -4.53 -34.51
CA ALA A 423 24.67 -3.84 -35.79
C ALA A 423 24.62 -2.31 -35.59
#